data_702dc2f6c9e5161352c177bcd2418749
#
_entry.id   702dc2f6c9e5161352c177bcd2418749
#
_cell.length_a   1.000
_cell.length_b   1.000
_cell.length_c   1.000
_cell.angle_alpha   90.00
_cell.angle_beta   90.00
_cell.angle_gamma   90.00
#
_symmetry.space_group_name_H-M   'P 1'
#
loop_
_entity.id
_entity.type
_entity.pdbx_description
1 polymer ?
#
loop_
_entity_poly.entity_id
_entity_poly.type
_entity_poly.pdbx_seq_one_letter_code
_entity_poly.pdbx_strand_id
1 'polypeptide(L)'
;MKNPYVPTAAGLYLNYLIHGMGVLLITLNMANLQEQWGTDAAGVSIVISSLGIGKLATIVTGFLSDRFGRKPFIYLGIASYLVFFLGILLTKNIYMAYFFGIMAGLANSFLDSGTYPALMESFPNSASRANVLIKAFVSAGQFLLPFIIGALIWANMWYGWSFIIAAVLMIISAIYLIKMPFPDHRAKKESAEKSPAAAAAPQADSSKLDMVIFTLYG
;
A
#
# COMPACT_ATOMS: atom_id res chain seq x y z
N MET A 1 14.55 -23.78 -13.34
CA MET A 1 13.99 -23.91 -11.98
C MET A 1 12.86 -22.90 -11.84
N LYS A 2 11.71 -23.29 -11.25
CA LYS A 2 10.62 -22.32 -10.95
C LYS A 2 11.08 -21.40 -9.82
N ASN A 3 10.88 -20.09 -9.96
CA ASN A 3 11.23 -19.12 -8.93
C ASN A 3 10.39 -19.38 -7.66
N PRO A 4 11.00 -19.63 -6.49
CA PRO A 4 10.30 -19.96 -5.25
C PRO A 4 9.43 -18.81 -4.70
N TYR A 5 9.64 -17.57 -5.15
CA TYR A 5 8.94 -16.38 -4.69
C TYR A 5 7.66 -16.07 -5.49
N VAL A 6 7.30 -16.85 -6.50
CA VAL A 6 6.04 -16.65 -7.26
C VAL A 6 4.81 -16.67 -6.36
N PRO A 7 4.66 -17.62 -5.40
CA PRO A 7 3.52 -17.60 -4.48
C PRO A 7 3.49 -16.34 -3.60
N THR A 8 4.66 -15.88 -3.15
CA THR A 8 4.76 -14.62 -2.38
C THR A 8 4.26 -13.44 -3.19
N ALA A 9 4.72 -13.33 -4.45
CA ALA A 9 4.28 -12.28 -5.36
C ALA A 9 2.76 -12.30 -5.57
N ALA A 10 2.14 -13.47 -5.70
CA ALA A 10 0.69 -13.59 -5.84
C ALA A 10 -0.05 -13.00 -4.63
N GLY A 11 0.39 -13.29 -3.41
CA GLY A 11 -0.18 -12.70 -2.18
C GLY A 11 0.04 -11.18 -2.11
N LEU A 12 1.21 -10.70 -2.53
CA LEU A 12 1.50 -9.27 -2.57
C LEU A 12 0.62 -8.54 -3.60
N TYR A 13 0.40 -9.11 -4.77
CA TYR A 13 -0.53 -8.56 -5.76
C TYR A 13 -1.97 -8.56 -5.27
N LEU A 14 -2.41 -9.61 -4.56
CA LEU A 14 -3.72 -9.64 -3.92
C LEU A 14 -3.88 -8.48 -2.93
N ASN A 15 -2.88 -8.19 -2.10
CA ASN A 15 -2.91 -7.03 -1.21
C ASN A 15 -3.13 -5.72 -1.98
N TYR A 16 -2.50 -5.57 -3.15
CA TYR A 16 -2.66 -4.36 -3.98
C TYR A 16 -3.99 -4.30 -4.73
N LEU A 17 -4.59 -5.44 -5.05
CA LEU A 17 -5.97 -5.47 -5.53
C LEU A 17 -6.93 -4.95 -4.45
N ILE A 18 -6.77 -5.41 -3.20
CA ILE A 18 -7.59 -4.96 -2.07
C ILE A 18 -7.29 -3.50 -1.73
N HIS A 19 -6.02 -3.07 -1.82
CA HIS A 19 -5.64 -1.67 -1.70
C HIS A 19 -6.36 -0.79 -2.73
N GLY A 20 -6.43 -1.23 -3.99
CA GLY A 20 -7.19 -0.54 -5.05
C GLY A 20 -8.67 -0.37 -4.68
N MET A 21 -9.30 -1.40 -4.14
CA MET A 21 -10.66 -1.29 -3.58
C MET A 21 -10.70 -0.26 -2.43
N GLY A 22 -9.78 -0.36 -1.47
CA GLY A 22 -9.72 0.50 -0.28
C GLY A 22 -9.69 2.00 -0.59
N VAL A 23 -8.97 2.39 -1.64
CA VAL A 23 -8.87 3.79 -2.09
C VAL A 23 -10.23 4.38 -2.47
N LEU A 24 -11.11 3.58 -3.08
CA LEU A 24 -12.42 4.03 -3.56
C LEU A 24 -13.58 3.74 -2.61
N LEU A 25 -13.38 2.94 -1.54
CA LEU A 25 -14.47 2.53 -0.64
C LEU A 25 -15.22 3.72 -0.03
N ILE A 26 -14.52 4.75 0.46
CA ILE A 26 -15.17 5.95 1.02
C ILE A 26 -15.91 6.70 -0.07
N THR A 27 -15.29 6.89 -1.24
CA THR A 27 -15.88 7.65 -2.35
C THR A 27 -17.17 7.02 -2.87
N LEU A 28 -17.17 5.69 -3.06
CA LEU A 28 -18.34 4.98 -3.60
C LEU A 28 -19.45 4.76 -2.56
N ASN A 29 -19.15 4.88 -1.28
CA ASN A 29 -20.13 4.85 -0.18
C ASN A 29 -20.42 6.25 0.39
N MET A 30 -20.07 7.32 -0.33
CA MET A 30 -20.11 8.70 0.19
C MET A 30 -21.48 9.06 0.78
N ALA A 31 -22.59 8.75 0.10
CA ALA A 31 -23.93 9.09 0.57
C ALA A 31 -24.26 8.42 1.93
N ASN A 32 -23.94 7.13 2.08
CA ASN A 32 -24.16 6.40 3.31
C ASN A 32 -23.28 6.92 4.45
N LEU A 33 -22.05 7.34 4.15
CA LEU A 33 -21.11 7.87 5.13
C LEU A 33 -21.45 9.30 5.56
N GLN A 34 -22.04 10.11 4.67
CA GLN A 34 -22.63 11.41 5.05
C GLN A 34 -23.71 11.25 6.12
N GLU A 35 -24.63 10.31 5.90
CA GLU A 35 -25.68 10.00 6.87
C GLU A 35 -25.10 9.43 8.17
N GLN A 36 -24.16 8.48 8.08
CA GLN A 36 -23.55 7.85 9.25
C GLN A 36 -22.80 8.85 10.14
N TRP A 37 -22.12 9.85 9.55
CA TRP A 37 -21.30 10.81 10.28
C TRP A 37 -22.03 12.15 10.53
N GLY A 38 -23.26 12.30 10.03
CA GLY A 38 -24.03 13.54 10.15
C GLY A 38 -23.34 14.74 9.48
N THR A 39 -22.76 14.52 8.29
CA THR A 39 -21.98 15.53 7.56
C THR A 39 -22.43 15.63 6.09
N ASP A 40 -21.87 16.58 5.37
CA ASP A 40 -22.05 16.74 3.93
C ASP A 40 -20.90 16.10 3.10
N ALA A 41 -20.97 16.26 1.78
CA ALA A 41 -19.95 15.76 0.86
C ALA A 41 -18.56 16.39 1.10
N ALA A 42 -18.52 17.64 1.57
CA ALA A 42 -17.26 18.30 1.90
C ALA A 42 -16.60 17.65 3.11
N GLY A 43 -17.37 17.33 4.15
CA GLY A 43 -16.88 16.62 5.33
C GLY A 43 -16.31 15.24 4.99
N VAL A 44 -17.00 14.44 4.15
CA VAL A 44 -16.47 13.16 3.67
C VAL A 44 -15.19 13.35 2.85
N SER A 45 -15.12 14.38 2.00
CA SER A 45 -13.93 14.68 1.20
C SER A 45 -12.72 15.05 2.07
N ILE A 46 -12.93 15.70 3.21
CA ILE A 46 -11.87 15.96 4.20
C ILE A 46 -11.33 14.62 4.74
N VAL A 47 -12.21 13.65 5.05
CA VAL A 47 -11.76 12.31 5.49
C VAL A 47 -10.97 11.62 4.37
N ILE A 48 -11.40 11.70 3.11
CA ILE A 48 -10.64 11.17 1.97
C ILE A 48 -9.24 11.80 1.88
N SER A 49 -9.14 13.13 2.06
CA SER A 49 -7.86 13.85 1.99
C SER A 49 -6.87 13.42 3.08
N SER A 50 -7.37 12.93 4.23
CA SER A 50 -6.52 12.47 5.33
C SER A 50 -5.65 11.26 4.96
N LEU A 51 -6.03 10.48 3.94
CA LEU A 51 -5.20 9.40 3.39
C LEU A 51 -3.84 9.94 2.92
N GLY A 52 -3.83 11.16 2.35
CA GLY A 52 -2.60 11.84 1.92
C GLY A 52 -1.61 12.05 3.07
N ILE A 53 -2.12 12.44 4.26
CA ILE A 53 -1.29 12.67 5.45
C ILE A 53 -0.58 11.38 5.86
N GLY A 54 -1.31 10.26 5.98
CA GLY A 54 -0.72 8.97 6.32
C GLY A 54 0.33 8.52 5.29
N LYS A 55 0.14 8.87 4.02
CA LYS A 55 1.08 8.50 2.95
C LYS A 55 2.42 9.24 3.04
N LEU A 56 2.52 10.38 3.71
CA LEU A 56 3.79 11.07 3.95
C LEU A 56 4.78 10.22 4.77
N ALA A 57 4.28 9.25 5.53
CA ALA A 57 5.13 8.32 6.29
C ALA A 57 6.01 7.42 5.40
N THR A 58 5.78 7.35 4.08
CA THR A 58 6.53 6.49 3.14
C THR A 58 8.03 6.72 3.21
N ILE A 59 8.48 7.96 3.42
CA ILE A 59 9.90 8.31 3.52
C ILE A 59 10.55 7.58 4.72
N VAL A 60 9.90 7.63 5.88
CA VAL A 60 10.40 7.01 7.12
C VAL A 60 10.23 5.50 7.07
N THR A 61 9.07 5.01 6.62
CA THR A 61 8.77 3.57 6.56
C THR A 61 9.67 2.83 5.58
N GLY A 62 10.12 3.48 4.49
CA GLY A 62 11.09 2.92 3.55
C GLY A 62 12.42 2.59 4.24
N PHE A 63 12.99 3.57 4.94
CA PHE A 63 14.23 3.39 5.70
C PHE A 63 14.11 2.31 6.80
N LEU A 64 12.98 2.31 7.52
CA LEU A 64 12.74 1.30 8.55
C LEU A 64 12.58 -0.11 7.95
N SER A 65 11.92 -0.23 6.79
CA SER A 65 11.76 -1.51 6.08
C SER A 65 13.12 -2.08 5.63
N ASP A 66 14.06 -1.20 5.24
CA ASP A 66 15.44 -1.61 4.91
C ASP A 66 16.20 -2.14 6.14
N ARG A 67 15.87 -1.64 7.33
CA ARG A 67 16.53 -2.02 8.58
C ARG A 67 15.92 -3.28 9.22
N PHE A 68 14.57 -3.34 9.27
CA PHE A 68 13.85 -4.38 10.02
C PHE A 68 13.33 -5.52 9.13
N GLY A 69 13.40 -5.36 7.81
CA GLY A 69 12.95 -6.36 6.84
C GLY A 69 11.60 -6.05 6.21
N ARG A 70 11.33 -6.68 5.07
CA ARG A 70 10.14 -6.41 4.24
C ARG A 70 8.86 -6.95 4.85
N LYS A 71 8.92 -8.20 5.33
CA LYS A 71 7.75 -8.94 5.81
C LYS A 71 7.01 -8.23 6.95
N PRO A 72 7.67 -7.72 8.02
CA PRO A 72 6.98 -6.97 9.08
C PRO A 72 6.20 -5.75 8.57
N PHE A 73 6.75 -5.01 7.61
CA PHE A 73 6.10 -3.82 7.06
C PHE A 73 4.86 -4.15 6.24
N ILE A 74 4.88 -5.25 5.50
CA ILE A 74 3.68 -5.75 4.80
C ILE A 74 2.57 -6.07 5.82
N TYR A 75 2.89 -6.73 6.93
CA TYR A 75 1.91 -7.03 7.99
C TYR A 75 1.42 -5.78 8.73
N LEU A 76 2.29 -4.80 8.97
CA LEU A 76 1.87 -3.49 9.50
C LEU A 76 0.89 -2.80 8.54
N GLY A 77 1.15 -2.87 7.24
CA GLY A 77 0.23 -2.36 6.22
C GLY A 77 -1.13 -3.06 6.23
N ILE A 78 -1.13 -4.38 6.29
CA ILE A 78 -2.35 -5.18 6.40
C ILE A 78 -3.13 -4.81 7.68
N ALA A 79 -2.46 -4.76 8.83
CA ALA A 79 -3.08 -4.40 10.11
C ALA A 79 -3.69 -2.99 10.07
N SER A 80 -2.97 -2.01 9.50
CA SER A 80 -3.47 -0.65 9.34
C SER A 80 -4.69 -0.57 8.41
N TYR A 81 -4.74 -1.41 7.35
CA TYR A 81 -5.94 -1.52 6.50
C TYR A 81 -7.13 -2.12 7.25
N LEU A 82 -6.92 -3.14 8.06
CA LEU A 82 -8.00 -3.71 8.88
C LEU A 82 -8.54 -2.68 9.88
N VAL A 83 -7.66 -1.90 10.53
CA VAL A 83 -8.06 -0.79 11.40
C VAL A 83 -8.87 0.25 10.62
N PHE A 84 -8.44 0.60 9.41
CA PHE A 84 -9.18 1.51 8.53
C PHE A 84 -10.56 0.98 8.18
N PHE A 85 -10.66 -0.24 7.61
CA PHE A 85 -11.94 -0.79 7.15
C PHE A 85 -12.96 -0.91 8.29
N LEU A 86 -12.54 -1.46 9.43
CA LEU A 86 -13.40 -1.63 10.59
C LEU A 86 -13.69 -0.30 11.28
N GLY A 87 -12.69 0.57 11.36
CA GLY A 87 -12.81 1.88 11.99
C GLY A 87 -13.82 2.80 11.27
N ILE A 88 -13.73 2.89 9.94
CA ILE A 88 -14.69 3.66 9.13
C ILE A 88 -16.11 3.11 9.29
N LEU A 89 -16.24 1.79 9.31
CA LEU A 89 -17.53 1.12 9.43
C LEU A 89 -18.22 1.35 10.78
N LEU A 90 -17.44 1.35 11.85
CA LEU A 90 -17.96 1.41 13.22
C LEU A 90 -18.12 2.83 13.77
N THR A 91 -17.36 3.80 13.24
CA THR A 91 -17.38 5.16 13.76
C THR A 91 -18.59 5.96 13.27
N LYS A 92 -19.21 6.71 14.18
CA LYS A 92 -20.24 7.72 13.89
C LYS A 92 -19.68 9.15 14.00
N ASN A 93 -18.40 9.28 14.30
CA ASN A 93 -17.76 10.58 14.53
C ASN A 93 -16.79 10.88 13.38
N ILE A 94 -16.96 12.02 12.72
CA ILE A 94 -16.13 12.45 11.59
C ILE A 94 -14.64 12.62 11.97
N TYR A 95 -14.34 13.06 13.20
CA TYR A 95 -12.95 13.19 13.65
C TYR A 95 -12.26 11.84 13.79
N MET A 96 -13.00 10.83 14.28
CA MET A 96 -12.50 9.46 14.29
C MET A 96 -12.37 8.88 12.89
N ALA A 97 -13.31 9.19 12.00
CA ALA A 97 -13.21 8.80 10.59
C ALA A 97 -11.96 9.41 9.93
N TYR A 98 -11.65 10.67 10.23
CA TYR A 98 -10.41 11.32 9.77
C TYR A 98 -9.15 10.58 10.25
N PHE A 99 -9.13 10.19 11.53
CA PHE A 99 -8.03 9.37 12.07
C PHE A 99 -7.90 8.03 11.34
N PHE A 100 -9.02 7.32 11.08
CA PHE A 100 -8.99 6.07 10.32
C PHE A 100 -8.58 6.29 8.87
N GLY A 101 -8.89 7.43 8.26
CA GLY A 101 -8.37 7.80 6.94
C GLY A 101 -6.83 7.94 6.95
N ILE A 102 -6.23 8.52 7.99
CA ILE A 102 -4.77 8.53 8.17
C ILE A 102 -4.23 7.10 8.24
N MET A 103 -4.93 6.18 8.93
CA MET A 103 -4.53 4.77 9.00
C MET A 103 -4.50 4.11 7.61
N ALA A 104 -5.42 4.45 6.70
CA ALA A 104 -5.37 3.98 5.30
C ALA A 104 -4.13 4.49 4.57
N GLY A 105 -3.77 5.75 4.78
CA GLY A 105 -2.53 6.33 4.23
C GLY A 105 -1.26 5.67 4.76
N LEU A 106 -1.21 5.40 6.07
CA LEU A 106 -0.13 4.65 6.72
C LEU A 106 -0.07 3.21 6.18
N ALA A 107 -1.21 2.56 6.00
CA ALA A 107 -1.28 1.23 5.42
C ALA A 107 -0.64 1.19 4.03
N ASN A 108 -0.93 2.19 3.19
CA ASN A 108 -0.28 2.33 1.89
C ASN A 108 1.23 2.49 2.03
N SER A 109 1.69 3.38 2.93
CA SER A 109 3.12 3.62 3.18
C SER A 109 3.85 2.35 3.62
N PHE A 110 3.27 1.58 4.52
CA PHE A 110 3.84 0.32 4.98
C PHE A 110 3.87 -0.74 3.88
N LEU A 111 2.77 -0.90 3.12
CA LEU A 111 2.73 -1.83 1.99
C LEU A 111 3.74 -1.46 0.91
N ASP A 112 3.83 -0.18 0.53
CA ASP A 112 4.77 0.28 -0.49
C ASP A 112 6.23 0.00 -0.05
N SER A 113 6.56 0.33 1.20
CA SER A 113 7.91 0.14 1.77
C SER A 113 8.31 -1.33 1.88
N GLY A 114 7.36 -2.24 2.03
CA GLY A 114 7.64 -3.68 2.10
C GLY A 114 7.58 -4.37 0.74
N THR A 115 6.55 -4.08 -0.06
CA THR A 115 6.21 -4.86 -1.25
C THR A 115 7.09 -4.55 -2.46
N TYR A 116 7.31 -3.26 -2.78
CA TYR A 116 8.11 -2.88 -3.95
C TYR A 116 9.52 -3.47 -3.88
N PRO A 117 10.29 -3.28 -2.80
CA PRO A 117 11.61 -3.89 -2.71
C PRO A 117 11.56 -5.43 -2.62
N ALA A 118 10.57 -6.02 -1.92
CA ALA A 118 10.43 -7.47 -1.88
C ALA A 118 10.25 -8.08 -3.28
N LEU A 119 9.46 -7.47 -4.15
CA LEU A 119 9.30 -7.91 -5.54
C LEU A 119 10.56 -7.71 -6.36
N MET A 120 11.27 -6.58 -6.21
CA MET A 120 12.55 -6.36 -6.90
C MET A 120 13.60 -7.38 -6.50
N GLU A 121 13.67 -7.72 -5.21
CA GLU A 121 14.59 -8.73 -4.67
C GLU A 121 14.21 -10.15 -5.13
N SER A 122 12.90 -10.44 -5.26
CA SER A 122 12.37 -11.73 -5.71
C SER A 122 12.56 -11.96 -7.21
N PHE A 123 12.53 -10.90 -8.02
CA PHE A 123 12.59 -10.97 -9.49
C PHE A 123 13.65 -10.02 -10.07
N PRO A 124 14.95 -10.20 -9.76
CA PRO A 124 15.99 -9.25 -10.14
C PRO A 124 16.09 -9.04 -11.66
N ASN A 125 15.84 -10.09 -12.48
CA ASN A 125 15.88 -10.00 -13.93
C ASN A 125 14.62 -9.38 -14.56
N SER A 126 13.57 -9.15 -13.80
CA SER A 126 12.28 -8.59 -14.24
C SER A 126 11.63 -7.67 -13.20
N ALA A 127 12.44 -7.00 -12.39
CA ALA A 127 12.01 -6.15 -11.29
C ALA A 127 11.02 -5.05 -11.74
N SER A 128 11.29 -4.41 -12.87
CA SER A 128 10.40 -3.39 -13.43
C SER A 128 9.02 -3.96 -13.79
N ARG A 129 8.98 -5.15 -14.43
CA ARG A 129 7.71 -5.81 -14.77
C ARG A 129 6.92 -6.19 -13.52
N ALA A 130 7.60 -6.75 -12.50
CA ALA A 130 6.98 -7.10 -11.23
C ALA A 130 6.34 -5.88 -10.55
N ASN A 131 7.01 -4.74 -10.57
CA ASN A 131 6.49 -3.50 -9.99
C ASN A 131 5.36 -2.86 -10.82
N VAL A 132 5.43 -2.95 -12.16
CA VAL A 132 4.32 -2.48 -13.02
C VAL A 132 3.03 -3.28 -12.78
N LEU A 133 3.14 -4.60 -12.55
CA LEU A 133 2.00 -5.44 -12.23
C LEU A 133 1.27 -4.99 -10.95
N ILE A 134 1.96 -4.40 -9.97
CA ILE A 134 1.31 -3.81 -8.80
C ILE A 134 0.22 -2.81 -9.24
N LYS A 135 0.55 -1.91 -10.17
CA LYS A 135 -0.40 -0.90 -10.66
C LYS A 135 -1.58 -1.53 -11.38
N ALA A 136 -1.33 -2.59 -12.14
CA ALA A 136 -2.41 -3.35 -12.80
C ALA A 136 -3.38 -3.96 -11.78
N PHE A 137 -2.87 -4.53 -10.67
CA PHE A 137 -3.72 -5.07 -9.61
C PHE A 137 -4.47 -3.99 -8.84
N VAL A 138 -3.85 -2.82 -8.57
CA VAL A 138 -4.55 -1.65 -8.01
C VAL A 138 -5.72 -1.25 -8.91
N SER A 139 -5.47 -1.07 -10.22
CA SER A 139 -6.50 -0.70 -11.18
C SER A 139 -7.59 -1.76 -11.29
N ALA A 140 -7.24 -3.04 -11.25
CA ALA A 140 -8.21 -4.13 -11.22
C ALA A 140 -9.11 -4.06 -9.99
N GLY A 141 -8.55 -3.78 -8.80
CA GLY A 141 -9.32 -3.58 -7.57
C GLY A 141 -10.27 -2.39 -7.67
N GLN A 142 -9.81 -1.26 -8.20
CA GLN A 142 -10.62 -0.08 -8.45
C GLN A 142 -11.76 -0.36 -9.45
N PHE A 143 -11.49 -1.16 -10.47
CA PHE A 143 -12.48 -1.56 -11.47
C PHE A 143 -13.53 -2.52 -10.91
N LEU A 144 -13.12 -3.48 -10.07
CA LEU A 144 -14.01 -4.49 -9.50
C LEU A 144 -14.95 -3.94 -8.43
N LEU A 145 -14.52 -2.95 -7.65
CA LEU A 145 -15.28 -2.45 -6.51
C LEU A 145 -16.68 -1.90 -6.89
N PRO A 146 -16.86 -1.09 -7.95
CA PRO A 146 -18.21 -0.63 -8.37
C PRO A 146 -19.18 -1.78 -8.65
N PHE A 147 -18.70 -2.89 -9.24
CA PHE A 147 -19.54 -4.06 -9.51
C PHE A 147 -19.93 -4.78 -8.22
N ILE A 148 -19.02 -4.89 -7.24
CA ILE A 148 -19.32 -5.45 -5.92
C ILE A 148 -20.38 -4.60 -5.24
N ILE A 149 -20.22 -3.27 -5.22
CA ILE A 149 -21.19 -2.36 -4.59
C ILE A 149 -22.53 -2.41 -5.35
N GLY A 150 -22.52 -2.44 -6.69
CA GLY A 150 -23.72 -2.59 -7.50
C GLY A 150 -24.48 -3.88 -7.18
N ALA A 151 -23.78 -5.00 -7.01
CA ALA A 151 -24.37 -6.27 -6.61
C ALA A 151 -24.97 -6.22 -5.20
N LEU A 152 -24.30 -5.56 -4.25
CA LEU A 152 -24.82 -5.36 -2.89
C LEU A 152 -26.09 -4.51 -2.89
N ILE A 153 -26.15 -3.44 -3.67
CA ILE A 153 -27.33 -2.58 -3.83
C ILE A 153 -28.47 -3.39 -4.46
N TRP A 154 -28.19 -4.13 -5.52
CA TRP A 154 -29.21 -4.98 -6.18
C TRP A 154 -29.79 -6.03 -5.22
N ALA A 155 -28.96 -6.60 -4.33
CA ALA A 155 -29.36 -7.56 -3.32
C ALA A 155 -30.00 -6.91 -2.07
N ASN A 156 -30.22 -5.60 -2.04
CA ASN A 156 -30.69 -4.83 -0.87
C ASN A 156 -29.86 -5.08 0.39
N MET A 157 -28.55 -5.28 0.22
CA MET A 157 -27.64 -5.51 1.35
C MET A 157 -27.13 -4.17 1.91
N TRP A 158 -26.81 -4.17 3.19
CA TRP A 158 -26.21 -3.01 3.85
C TRP A 158 -24.84 -2.66 3.24
N TYR A 159 -24.60 -1.36 2.97
CA TYR A 159 -23.38 -0.87 2.31
C TYR A 159 -22.08 -1.30 3.02
N GLY A 160 -22.13 -1.52 4.34
CA GLY A 160 -20.97 -1.95 5.14
C GLY A 160 -20.38 -3.29 4.70
N TRP A 161 -21.12 -4.12 3.98
CA TRP A 161 -20.57 -5.35 3.40
C TRP A 161 -19.41 -5.10 2.46
N SER A 162 -19.36 -3.96 1.78
CA SER A 162 -18.23 -3.60 0.91
C SER A 162 -16.90 -3.49 1.70
N PHE A 163 -16.95 -2.93 2.92
CA PHE A 163 -15.81 -2.86 3.83
C PHE A 163 -15.47 -4.21 4.45
N ILE A 164 -16.49 -4.99 4.83
CA ILE A 164 -16.30 -6.34 5.40
C ILE A 164 -15.64 -7.27 4.38
N ILE A 165 -16.08 -7.26 3.13
CA ILE A 165 -15.46 -8.06 2.06
C ILE A 165 -13.98 -7.69 1.91
N ALA A 166 -13.65 -6.40 1.85
CA ALA A 166 -12.26 -5.95 1.77
C ALA A 166 -11.43 -6.40 2.99
N ALA A 167 -11.98 -6.30 4.20
CA ALA A 167 -11.32 -6.74 5.42
C ALA A 167 -11.09 -8.26 5.44
N VAL A 168 -12.09 -9.06 5.04
CA VAL A 168 -11.98 -10.53 4.97
C VAL A 168 -10.92 -10.94 3.94
N LEU A 169 -10.93 -10.35 2.75
CA LEU A 169 -9.91 -10.62 1.73
C LEU A 169 -8.50 -10.26 2.24
N MET A 170 -8.36 -9.16 2.99
CA MET A 170 -7.09 -8.76 3.58
C MET A 170 -6.60 -9.77 4.64
N ILE A 171 -7.51 -10.29 5.47
CA ILE A 171 -7.19 -11.36 6.44
C ILE A 171 -6.76 -12.65 5.72
N ILE A 172 -7.48 -13.05 4.68
CA ILE A 172 -7.13 -14.23 3.86
C ILE A 172 -5.72 -14.06 3.27
N SER A 173 -5.43 -12.88 2.72
CA SER A 173 -4.10 -12.57 2.18
C SER A 173 -3.02 -12.62 3.27
N ALA A 174 -3.30 -12.09 4.47
CA ALA A 174 -2.38 -12.16 5.60
C ALA A 174 -2.05 -13.61 5.97
N ILE A 175 -3.08 -14.44 6.13
CA ILE A 175 -2.92 -15.88 6.47
C ILE A 175 -2.13 -16.60 5.38
N TYR A 176 -2.43 -16.32 4.11
CA TYR A 176 -1.70 -16.90 2.98
C TYR A 176 -0.21 -16.55 3.02
N LEU A 177 0.14 -15.29 3.29
CA LEU A 177 1.52 -14.81 3.32
C LEU A 177 2.34 -15.33 4.53
N ILE A 178 1.71 -15.87 5.59
CA ILE A 178 2.44 -16.38 6.77
C ILE A 178 3.49 -17.41 6.38
N LYS A 179 3.12 -18.37 5.56
CA LYS A 179 3.96 -19.52 5.15
C LYS A 179 4.80 -19.24 3.89
N MET A 180 4.62 -18.07 3.26
CA MET A 180 5.34 -17.77 2.02
C MET A 180 6.78 -17.33 2.28
N PRO A 181 7.74 -17.79 1.44
CA PRO A 181 9.12 -17.40 1.55
C PRO A 181 9.30 -15.93 1.09
N PHE A 182 10.07 -15.15 1.86
CA PHE A 182 10.48 -13.81 1.48
C PHE A 182 11.98 -13.79 1.20
N PRO A 183 12.45 -12.94 0.27
CA PRO A 183 13.88 -12.80 0.02
C PRO A 183 14.60 -12.25 1.26
N ASP A 184 15.81 -12.78 1.51
CA ASP A 184 16.65 -12.28 2.59
C ASP A 184 17.36 -11.00 2.15
N HIS A 185 16.83 -9.87 2.62
CA HIS A 185 17.34 -8.53 2.32
C HIS A 185 18.74 -8.28 2.91
N ARG A 186 19.14 -9.01 3.98
CA ARG A 186 20.46 -8.88 4.63
C ARG A 186 21.57 -9.50 3.81
N ALA A 187 21.34 -10.70 3.26
CA ALA A 187 22.32 -11.39 2.44
C ALA A 187 22.73 -10.57 1.19
N LYS A 188 21.78 -9.83 0.61
CA LYS A 188 22.05 -8.97 -0.56
C LYS A 188 22.86 -7.72 -0.19
N LYS A 189 22.63 -7.14 0.98
CA LYS A 189 23.37 -5.98 1.48
C LYS A 189 24.84 -6.35 1.74
N GLU A 190 25.07 -7.49 2.40
CA GLU A 190 26.44 -8.01 2.62
C GLU A 190 27.17 -8.35 1.32
N SER A 191 26.45 -8.87 0.31
CA SER A 191 27.02 -9.17 -1.00
C SER A 191 27.37 -7.90 -1.79
N ALA A 192 26.56 -6.83 -1.65
CA ALA A 192 26.84 -5.55 -2.28
C ALA A 192 28.02 -4.82 -1.61
N GLU A 193 28.13 -4.89 -0.28
CA GLU A 193 29.27 -4.31 0.47
C GLU A 193 30.58 -5.06 0.21
N LYS A 194 30.52 -6.36 -0.08
CA LYS A 194 31.70 -7.20 -0.40
C LYS A 194 32.09 -7.17 -1.87
N SER A 195 31.32 -6.52 -2.75
CA SER A 195 31.64 -6.44 -4.18
C SER A 195 32.72 -5.37 -4.44
N PRO A 196 33.86 -5.72 -5.08
CA PRO A 196 34.95 -4.77 -5.35
C PRO A 196 34.55 -3.55 -6.20
N ALA A 197 33.40 -3.63 -6.89
CA ALA A 197 32.85 -2.53 -7.69
C ALA A 197 32.32 -1.35 -6.84
N ALA A 198 32.01 -1.55 -5.56
CA ALA A 198 31.59 -0.49 -4.67
C ALA A 198 32.76 0.41 -4.18
N ALA A 199 33.99 -0.11 -4.25
CA ALA A 199 35.19 0.63 -3.87
C ALA A 199 35.75 1.53 -4.98
N ALA A 200 35.21 1.44 -6.21
CA ALA A 200 35.73 2.14 -7.39
C ALA A 200 34.75 3.18 -7.99
N ALA A 201 33.65 3.51 -7.32
CA ALA A 201 32.82 4.63 -7.74
C ALA A 201 33.47 5.94 -7.31
N PRO A 202 33.88 6.85 -8.24
CA PRO A 202 34.33 8.18 -7.87
C PRO A 202 33.16 8.84 -7.14
N GLN A 203 33.44 9.43 -5.97
CA GLN A 203 32.50 10.37 -5.34
C GLN A 203 32.27 11.49 -6.37
N ALA A 204 31.18 11.42 -7.08
CA ALA A 204 30.73 12.50 -7.94
C ALA A 204 30.49 13.70 -7.03
N ASP A 205 31.33 14.72 -7.23
CA ASP A 205 31.29 16.00 -6.53
C ASP A 205 29.91 16.64 -6.80
N SER A 206 28.96 16.40 -5.85
CA SER A 206 27.60 16.90 -5.92
C SER A 206 27.52 18.41 -6.02
N SER A 207 28.61 19.11 -5.63
CA SER A 207 28.68 20.57 -5.65
C SER A 207 28.64 21.17 -7.07
N LYS A 208 29.10 20.41 -8.09
CA LYS A 208 29.09 20.87 -9.48
C LYS A 208 27.77 20.62 -10.20
N LEU A 209 27.04 19.56 -9.80
CA LEU A 209 25.72 19.26 -10.39
C LEU A 209 24.66 20.26 -9.92
N ASP A 210 24.69 20.63 -8.64
CA ASP A 210 23.76 21.61 -8.07
C ASP A 210 23.94 23.01 -8.68
N MET A 211 25.18 23.41 -9.01
CA MET A 211 25.47 24.70 -9.64
C MET A 211 24.98 24.75 -11.10
N VAL A 212 24.98 23.65 -11.84
CA VAL A 212 24.48 23.59 -13.23
C VAL A 212 22.93 23.60 -13.25
N ILE A 213 22.26 22.97 -12.29
CA ILE A 213 20.79 22.99 -12.19
C ILE A 213 20.29 24.40 -11.82
N PHE A 214 20.98 25.10 -10.90
CA PHE A 214 20.62 26.48 -10.52
C PHE A 214 20.83 27.50 -11.62
N THR A 215 21.76 27.28 -12.55
CA THR A 215 22.02 28.21 -13.69
C THR A 215 21.10 27.96 -14.88
N LEU A 216 20.40 26.83 -14.97
CA LEU A 216 19.49 26.50 -16.07
C LEU A 216 18.00 26.77 -15.76
N TYR A 217 17.64 26.99 -14.50
CA TYR A 217 16.26 27.21 -14.04
C TYR A 217 16.09 28.46 -13.14
N GLY A 218 17.07 29.33 -13.08
CA GLY A 218 17.01 30.63 -12.40
C GLY A 218 16.55 31.79 -13.31
#